data_8cd04cb32716bda57a3c00c2307cd956
#
_entry.id   8cd04cb32716bda57a3c00c2307cd956
#
_cell.length_a   1.000
_cell.length_b   1.000
_cell.length_c   1.000
_cell.angle_alpha   90.00
_cell.angle_beta   90.00
_cell.angle_gamma   90.00
#
_symmetry.space_group_name_H-M   'P 1'
#
loop_
_entity.id
_entity.type
_entity.pdbx_description
1 polymer ?
#
loop_
_entity_poly.entity_id
_entity_poly.type
_entity_poly.pdbx_seq_one_letter_code
_entity_poly.pdbx_strand_id
1 'polypeptide(L)'
;MCEIDVKGIIIVLLKYCGININTVPVLDLFNADKKNVIGNRSFSKNYKIVVKLSKYLIKSYKKSGLETVIKHIPGHGCTSIDSHFALPQVNLSLDYLKNNDFRTFKKVNSYLAMTAHILYKNIDPTRCATQSKKIIKDKQNNLF
;
A
#
# COMPACT_ATOMS: atom_id res chain seq x y z
N MET A 1 3.99 29.29 -16.83
CA MET A 1 2.87 28.33 -16.72
C MET A 1 2.79 27.91 -15.27
N CYS A 2 1.75 28.28 -14.55
CA CYS A 2 1.64 27.99 -13.12
C CYS A 2 1.33 26.48 -12.99
N GLU A 3 2.29 25.68 -12.50
CA GLU A 3 2.03 24.26 -12.15
C GLU A 3 1.03 24.26 -11.00
N ILE A 4 -0.16 23.74 -11.28
CA ILE A 4 -1.17 23.54 -10.23
C ILE A 4 -0.68 22.42 -9.31
N ASP A 5 -0.32 22.76 -8.09
CA ASP A 5 0.00 21.75 -7.06
C ASP A 5 -1.28 21.06 -6.57
N VAL A 6 -1.73 20.10 -7.37
CA VAL A 6 -2.94 19.29 -7.08
C VAL A 6 -2.88 18.69 -5.67
N LYS A 7 -1.71 18.28 -5.21
CA LYS A 7 -1.51 17.75 -3.86
C LYS A 7 -1.80 18.82 -2.80
N GLY A 8 -1.30 20.04 -3.02
CA GLY A 8 -1.57 21.17 -2.12
C GLY A 8 -3.05 21.48 -2.03
N ILE A 9 -3.76 21.48 -3.16
CA ILE A 9 -5.22 21.68 -3.21
C ILE A 9 -5.93 20.60 -2.39
N ILE A 10 -5.60 19.32 -2.58
CA ILE A 10 -6.23 18.21 -1.83
C ILE A 10 -6.00 18.39 -0.32
N ILE A 11 -4.80 18.72 0.11
CA ILE A 11 -4.47 18.94 1.52
C ILE A 11 -5.33 20.06 2.11
N VAL A 12 -5.46 21.20 1.40
CA VAL A 12 -6.30 22.33 1.84
C VAL A 12 -7.76 21.91 1.98
N LEU A 13 -8.32 21.23 0.98
CA LEU A 13 -9.71 20.76 1.01
C LEU A 13 -9.96 19.78 2.16
N LEU A 14 -9.08 18.83 2.39
CA LEU A 14 -9.19 17.87 3.50
C LEU A 14 -9.24 18.60 4.85
N LYS A 15 -8.36 19.56 5.05
CA LYS A 15 -8.34 20.38 6.28
C LYS A 15 -9.60 21.22 6.43
N TYR A 16 -10.06 21.82 5.35
CA TYR A 16 -11.31 22.59 5.36
C TYR A 16 -12.52 21.74 5.76
N CYS A 17 -12.55 20.48 5.31
CA CYS A 17 -13.57 19.49 5.71
C CYS A 17 -13.37 18.89 7.10
N GLY A 18 -12.37 19.32 7.88
CA GLY A 18 -12.08 18.76 9.20
C GLY A 18 -11.45 17.37 9.20
N ILE A 19 -10.97 16.90 8.03
CA ILE A 19 -10.33 15.60 7.88
C ILE A 19 -8.87 15.70 8.32
N ASN A 20 -8.45 14.86 9.23
CA ASN A 20 -7.08 14.84 9.79
C ASN A 20 -6.27 13.61 9.38
N ILE A 21 -6.89 12.58 8.78
CA ILE A 21 -6.25 11.36 8.30
C ILE A 21 -6.70 11.08 6.87
N ASN A 22 -5.73 10.79 5.97
CA ASN A 22 -6.04 10.36 4.61
C ASN A 22 -5.43 8.99 4.31
N THR A 23 -6.22 8.09 3.69
CA THR A 23 -5.81 6.72 3.36
C THR A 23 -4.96 6.65 2.08
N VAL A 24 -3.87 7.39 2.08
CA VAL A 24 -2.84 7.47 1.04
C VAL A 24 -1.45 7.39 1.68
N PRO A 25 -0.40 7.04 0.93
CA PRO A 25 -0.36 6.53 -0.43
C PRO A 25 -0.71 5.04 -0.58
N VAL A 26 -1.06 4.65 -1.82
CA VAL A 26 -1.09 3.25 -2.22
C VAL A 26 0.32 2.82 -2.58
N LEU A 27 0.86 1.83 -1.87
CA LEU A 27 2.22 1.29 -2.08
C LEU A 27 2.24 0.05 -2.97
N ASP A 28 1.07 -0.44 -3.36
CA ASP A 28 0.93 -1.61 -4.22
C ASP A 28 1.51 -1.33 -5.60
N LEU A 29 2.22 -2.30 -6.16
CA LEU A 29 2.81 -2.18 -7.49
C LEU A 29 1.75 -2.34 -8.58
N PHE A 30 1.87 -1.54 -9.64
CA PHE A 30 1.06 -1.72 -10.84
C PHE A 30 1.48 -3.00 -11.57
N ASN A 31 0.51 -3.84 -11.92
CA ASN A 31 0.72 -5.04 -12.72
C ASN A 31 -0.16 -4.96 -13.98
N ALA A 32 0.45 -4.75 -15.13
CA ALA A 32 -0.25 -4.61 -16.39
C ALA A 32 -0.85 -5.94 -16.91
N ASP A 33 -0.25 -7.07 -16.53
CA ASP A 33 -0.61 -8.40 -17.06
C ASP A 33 -1.85 -8.99 -16.37
N LYS A 34 -2.30 -8.37 -15.32
CA LYS A 34 -3.51 -8.78 -14.59
C LYS A 34 -4.50 -7.62 -14.59
N LYS A 35 -5.80 -7.91 -14.72
CA LYS A 35 -6.85 -6.94 -14.37
C LYS A 35 -6.66 -6.58 -12.89
N ASN A 36 -5.70 -5.71 -12.63
CA ASN A 36 -5.27 -5.38 -11.28
C ASN A 36 -6.34 -4.50 -10.63
N VAL A 37 -6.86 -4.97 -9.52
CA VAL A 37 -7.83 -4.25 -8.69
C VAL A 37 -7.30 -2.88 -8.25
N ILE A 38 -5.99 -2.74 -8.08
CA ILE A 38 -5.35 -1.48 -7.71
C ILE A 38 -5.42 -0.48 -8.86
N GLY A 39 -5.20 -0.91 -10.10
CA GLY A 39 -5.32 -0.09 -11.31
C GLY A 39 -4.54 1.23 -11.20
N ASN A 40 -5.19 2.30 -11.63
CA ASN A 40 -4.61 3.66 -11.65
C ASN A 40 -4.32 4.26 -10.26
N ARG A 41 -4.66 3.57 -9.17
CA ARG A 41 -4.29 3.99 -7.82
C ARG A 41 -2.82 3.75 -7.51
N SER A 42 -2.15 2.84 -8.25
CA SER A 42 -0.71 2.60 -8.11
C SER A 42 0.11 3.67 -8.82
N PHE A 43 1.20 4.10 -8.20
CA PHE A 43 2.12 5.06 -8.81
C PHE A 43 2.94 4.47 -9.97
N SER A 44 3.31 3.19 -9.89
CA SER A 44 4.17 2.55 -10.90
C SER A 44 4.31 1.04 -10.67
N LYS A 45 4.76 0.33 -11.73
CA LYS A 45 5.33 -1.02 -11.62
C LYS A 45 6.73 -1.05 -11.00
N ASN A 46 7.42 0.08 -10.98
CA ASN A 46 8.77 0.19 -10.43
C ASN A 46 8.72 0.60 -8.95
N TYR A 47 9.14 -0.32 -8.07
CA TYR A 47 9.13 -0.09 -6.63
C TYR A 47 9.91 1.16 -6.19
N LYS A 48 11.02 1.51 -6.88
CA LYS A 48 11.82 2.71 -6.54
C LYS A 48 11.02 3.99 -6.74
N ILE A 49 10.22 4.05 -7.82
CA ILE A 49 9.33 5.18 -8.10
C ILE A 49 8.24 5.25 -7.03
N VAL A 50 7.57 4.12 -6.74
CA VAL A 50 6.54 4.05 -5.69
C VAL A 50 7.09 4.53 -4.35
N VAL A 51 8.26 4.04 -3.93
CA VAL A 51 8.91 4.45 -2.66
C VAL A 51 9.24 5.94 -2.65
N LYS A 52 9.81 6.48 -3.75
CA LYS A 52 10.17 7.90 -3.84
C LYS A 52 8.94 8.79 -3.73
N LEU A 53 7.92 8.54 -4.53
CA LEU A 53 6.69 9.34 -4.55
C LEU A 53 5.92 9.23 -3.23
N SER A 54 5.83 8.04 -2.66
CA SER A 54 5.15 7.82 -1.37
C SER A 54 5.83 8.56 -0.23
N LYS A 55 7.15 8.51 -0.12
CA LYS A 55 7.90 9.27 0.89
C LYS A 55 7.69 10.77 0.76
N TYR A 56 7.68 11.27 -0.48
CA TYR A 56 7.41 12.68 -0.75
C TYR A 56 5.99 13.08 -0.32
N LEU A 57 4.99 12.27 -0.67
CA LEU A 57 3.59 12.51 -0.32
C LEU A 57 3.40 12.51 1.21
N ILE A 58 3.86 11.45 1.90
CA ILE A 58 3.78 11.34 3.36
C ILE A 58 4.40 12.58 4.04
N LYS A 59 5.61 12.98 3.60
CA LYS A 59 6.29 14.17 4.13
C LYS A 59 5.45 15.44 3.94
N SER A 60 4.77 15.58 2.79
CA SER A 60 3.95 16.75 2.49
C SER A 60 2.70 16.82 3.37
N TYR A 61 2.00 15.69 3.55
CA TYR A 61 0.84 15.60 4.43
C TYR A 61 1.22 15.90 5.89
N LYS A 62 2.29 15.28 6.37
CA LYS A 62 2.79 15.49 7.74
C LYS A 62 3.15 16.96 8.01
N LYS A 63 3.82 17.63 7.06
CA LYS A 63 4.12 19.08 7.17
C LYS A 63 2.87 19.94 7.29
N SER A 64 1.76 19.47 6.77
CA SER A 64 0.46 20.16 6.80
C SER A 64 -0.42 19.74 7.98
N GLY A 65 0.08 18.92 8.91
CA GLY A 65 -0.65 18.43 10.07
C GLY A 65 -1.70 17.36 9.76
N LEU A 66 -1.54 16.63 8.64
CA LEU A 66 -2.39 15.51 8.25
C LEU A 66 -1.62 14.19 8.37
N GLU A 67 -2.25 13.18 8.92
CA GLU A 67 -1.70 11.82 8.94
C GLU A 67 -2.06 11.05 7.68
N THR A 68 -1.23 10.05 7.38
CA THR A 68 -1.38 9.19 6.20
C THR A 68 -1.44 7.72 6.59
N VAL A 69 -2.22 6.93 5.85
CA VAL A 69 -2.32 5.47 5.99
C VAL A 69 -1.77 4.81 4.75
N ILE A 70 -0.63 4.14 4.86
CA ILE A 70 -0.08 3.34 3.74
C ILE A 70 -0.93 2.07 3.54
N LYS A 71 -1.10 1.65 2.28
CA LYS A 71 -1.94 0.49 1.96
C LYS A 71 -1.50 -0.21 0.68
N HIS A 72 -1.79 -1.48 0.53
CA HIS A 72 -2.46 -2.47 1.41
C HIS A 72 -1.43 -3.50 1.85
N ILE A 73 -0.98 -3.47 3.10
CA ILE A 73 0.07 -4.37 3.62
C ILE A 73 -0.40 -5.83 3.55
N PRO A 74 0.45 -6.74 3.08
CA PRO A 74 1.86 -6.60 2.66
C PRO A 74 2.05 -6.28 1.18
N GLY A 75 1.00 -6.14 0.40
CA GLY A 75 1.01 -5.79 -1.02
C GLY A 75 -0.16 -6.44 -1.76
N HIS A 76 -0.93 -5.67 -2.52
CA HIS A 76 -2.11 -6.13 -3.26
C HIS A 76 -1.86 -6.24 -4.78
N GLY A 77 -0.66 -5.89 -5.25
CA GLY A 77 -0.34 -5.82 -6.69
C GLY A 77 -0.35 -7.16 -7.42
N CYS A 78 -0.18 -8.28 -6.69
CA CYS A 78 -0.07 -9.61 -7.29
C CYS A 78 -1.41 -10.33 -7.49
N THR A 79 -2.55 -9.74 -7.17
CA THR A 79 -3.88 -10.35 -7.37
C THR A 79 -4.78 -9.56 -8.31
N SER A 80 -5.61 -10.27 -9.06
CA SER A 80 -6.65 -9.73 -9.93
C SER A 80 -8.06 -9.78 -9.33
N ILE A 81 -8.21 -10.39 -8.15
CA ILE A 81 -9.50 -10.53 -7.48
C ILE A 81 -9.67 -9.39 -6.48
N ASP A 82 -10.81 -8.71 -6.56
CA ASP A 82 -11.19 -7.69 -5.58
C ASP A 82 -11.67 -8.36 -4.30
N SER A 83 -11.03 -7.99 -3.19
CA SER A 83 -11.35 -8.51 -1.86
C SER A 83 -12.74 -8.14 -1.33
N HIS A 84 -13.45 -7.21 -2.00
CA HIS A 84 -14.84 -6.89 -1.70
C HIS A 84 -15.82 -7.95 -2.22
N PHE A 85 -15.42 -8.72 -3.25
CA PHE A 85 -16.28 -9.74 -3.85
C PHE A 85 -15.90 -11.16 -3.47
N ALA A 86 -14.59 -11.43 -3.31
CA ALA A 86 -14.10 -12.75 -2.93
C ALA A 86 -12.74 -12.64 -2.25
N LEU A 87 -12.38 -13.60 -1.40
CA LEU A 87 -11.07 -13.64 -0.75
C LEU A 87 -9.99 -14.00 -1.77
N PRO A 88 -9.10 -13.04 -2.16
CA PRO A 88 -8.02 -13.32 -3.08
C PRO A 88 -7.02 -14.29 -2.47
N GLN A 89 -6.49 -15.20 -3.30
CA GLN A 89 -5.48 -16.16 -2.88
C GLN A 89 -4.20 -15.98 -3.70
N VAL A 90 -3.06 -15.95 -3.02
CA VAL A 90 -1.74 -15.79 -3.61
C VAL A 90 -0.89 -17.00 -3.28
N ASN A 91 -0.42 -17.70 -4.34
CA ASN A 91 0.42 -18.90 -4.26
C ASN A 91 1.89 -18.61 -4.63
N LEU A 92 2.31 -17.35 -4.69
CA LEU A 92 3.68 -16.97 -5.00
C LEU A 92 4.62 -17.31 -3.84
N SER A 93 5.89 -17.58 -4.16
CA SER A 93 6.90 -17.84 -3.14
C SER A 93 7.15 -16.61 -2.28
N LEU A 94 7.56 -16.83 -1.02
CA LEU A 94 7.89 -15.75 -0.11
C LEU A 94 9.04 -14.88 -0.66
N ASP A 95 10.04 -15.51 -1.29
CA ASP A 95 11.17 -14.77 -1.89
C ASP A 95 10.73 -13.87 -3.03
N TYR A 96 9.81 -14.34 -3.89
CA TYR A 96 9.22 -13.49 -4.92
C TYR A 96 8.50 -12.29 -4.31
N LEU A 97 7.64 -12.51 -3.31
CA LEU A 97 6.88 -11.46 -2.64
C LEU A 97 7.78 -10.43 -1.95
N LYS A 98 8.83 -10.88 -1.26
CA LYS A 98 9.84 -10.01 -0.62
C LYS A 98 10.60 -9.13 -1.60
N ASN A 99 10.86 -9.64 -2.80
CA ASN A 99 11.59 -8.92 -3.83
C ASN A 99 10.71 -8.02 -4.71
N ASN A 100 9.40 -8.19 -4.64
CA ASN A 100 8.41 -7.44 -5.43
C ASN A 100 7.44 -6.68 -4.52
N ASP A 101 6.25 -7.24 -4.28
CA ASP A 101 5.12 -6.53 -3.64
C ASP A 101 5.44 -6.03 -2.22
N PHE A 102 6.13 -6.83 -1.41
CA PHE A 102 6.45 -6.45 -0.03
C PHE A 102 7.56 -5.40 0.07
N ARG A 103 8.36 -5.26 -0.98
CA ARG A 103 9.55 -4.40 -0.99
C ARG A 103 9.22 -2.92 -0.80
N THR A 104 8.08 -2.46 -1.30
CA THR A 104 7.63 -1.07 -1.13
C THR A 104 7.34 -0.77 0.33
N PHE A 105 6.64 -1.67 1.01
CA PHE A 105 6.27 -1.55 2.42
C PHE A 105 7.48 -1.62 3.36
N LYS A 106 8.51 -2.41 3.00
CA LYS A 106 9.77 -2.45 3.74
C LYS A 106 10.54 -1.13 3.68
N LYS A 107 10.39 -0.36 2.61
CA LYS A 107 11.16 0.86 2.33
C LYS A 107 10.44 2.16 2.73
N VAL A 108 9.16 2.08 3.09
CA VAL A 108 8.33 3.24 3.47
C VAL A 108 7.80 3.07 4.88
N ASN A 109 8.16 3.98 5.76
CA ASN A 109 7.64 4.01 7.13
C ASN A 109 6.43 4.93 7.24
N SER A 110 5.40 4.47 7.96
CA SER A 110 4.24 5.26 8.36
C SER A 110 3.76 4.78 9.73
N TYR A 111 3.13 5.67 10.50
CA TYR A 111 2.51 5.30 11.78
C TYR A 111 1.26 4.45 11.60
N LEU A 112 0.54 4.69 10.51
CA LEU A 112 -0.71 4.01 10.21
C LEU A 112 -0.57 3.21 8.92
N ALA A 113 -1.14 2.02 8.93
CA ALA A 113 -1.15 1.14 7.77
C ALA A 113 -2.45 0.33 7.71
N MET A 114 -2.95 0.12 6.50
CA MET A 114 -4.11 -0.71 6.22
C MET A 114 -3.63 -2.04 5.65
N THR A 115 -4.14 -3.13 6.22
CA THR A 115 -3.81 -4.50 5.78
C THR A 115 -4.66 -4.92 4.58
N ALA A 116 -4.10 -5.79 3.73
CA ALA A 116 -4.81 -6.42 2.63
C ALA A 116 -5.64 -7.62 3.11
N HIS A 117 -6.86 -7.76 2.59
CA HIS A 117 -7.67 -8.97 2.80
C HIS A 117 -7.29 -10.06 1.77
N ILE A 118 -6.06 -10.57 1.87
CA ILE A 118 -5.49 -11.55 0.93
C ILE A 118 -4.96 -12.76 1.70
N LEU A 119 -5.22 -13.95 1.19
CA LEU A 119 -4.67 -15.20 1.69
C LEU A 119 -3.36 -15.51 0.97
N TYR A 120 -2.23 -15.37 1.65
CA TYR A 120 -0.91 -15.76 1.16
C TYR A 120 -0.61 -17.20 1.57
N LYS A 121 -0.97 -18.16 0.72
CA LYS A 121 -0.94 -19.61 1.06
C LYS A 121 0.43 -20.11 1.52
N ASN A 122 1.52 -19.56 0.97
CA ASN A 122 2.88 -19.95 1.33
C ASN A 122 3.40 -19.26 2.61
N ILE A 123 2.60 -18.38 3.24
CA ILE A 123 2.93 -17.72 4.52
C ILE A 123 1.99 -18.19 5.62
N ASP A 124 0.69 -18.05 5.40
CA ASP A 124 -0.36 -18.51 6.29
C ASP A 124 -1.52 -19.06 5.43
N PRO A 125 -1.64 -20.39 5.34
CA PRO A 125 -2.64 -21.02 4.47
C PRO A 125 -4.07 -20.91 5.00
N THR A 126 -4.26 -20.51 6.25
CA THR A 126 -5.57 -20.53 6.93
C THR A 126 -6.15 -19.15 7.19
N ARG A 127 -5.32 -18.08 7.20
CA ARG A 127 -5.76 -16.74 7.58
C ARG A 127 -5.29 -15.71 6.56
N CYS A 128 -6.19 -14.81 6.17
CA CYS A 128 -5.81 -13.66 5.35
C CYS A 128 -4.87 -12.73 6.12
N ALA A 129 -4.15 -11.86 5.39
CA ALA A 129 -3.14 -10.98 5.97
C ALA A 129 -3.66 -10.16 7.16
N THR A 130 -4.90 -9.68 7.11
CA THR A 130 -5.53 -8.92 8.20
C THR A 130 -5.69 -9.71 9.50
N GLN A 131 -5.83 -11.03 9.41
CA GLN A 131 -6.03 -11.93 10.57
C GLN A 131 -4.78 -12.73 10.93
N SER A 132 -3.76 -12.71 10.08
CA SER A 132 -2.55 -13.51 10.25
C SER A 132 -1.57 -12.85 11.20
N LYS A 133 -1.40 -13.45 12.38
CA LYS A 133 -0.35 -13.04 13.32
C LYS A 133 1.05 -13.15 12.71
N LYS A 134 1.27 -14.11 11.80
CA LYS A 134 2.54 -14.28 11.08
C LYS A 134 2.85 -13.05 10.22
N ILE A 135 1.84 -12.51 9.53
CA ILE A 135 1.99 -11.34 8.66
C ILE A 135 2.03 -10.04 9.48
N ILE A 136 1.12 -9.85 10.45
CA ILE A 136 1.01 -8.60 11.21
C ILE A 136 2.21 -8.39 12.16
N LYS A 137 2.65 -9.44 12.86
CA LYS A 137 3.81 -9.35 13.78
C LYS A 137 5.15 -9.27 13.06
N ASP A 138 5.20 -9.62 11.79
CA ASP A 138 6.44 -9.76 11.03
C ASP A 138 7.04 -8.44 10.56
N LYS A 139 6.41 -7.31 10.86
CA LYS A 139 7.09 -6.02 10.86
C LYS A 139 8.28 -6.03 11.85
N GLN A 140 8.25 -6.94 12.84
CA GLN A 140 9.33 -7.19 13.80
C GLN A 140 10.36 -8.24 13.32
N ASN A 141 10.00 -9.11 12.36
CA ASN A 141 10.80 -10.28 11.93
C ASN A 141 11.27 -10.24 10.46
N ASN A 142 11.35 -9.06 9.81
CA ASN A 142 11.89 -8.89 8.44
C ASN A 142 11.12 -9.56 7.27
N LEU A 143 9.82 -9.83 7.38
CA LEU A 143 9.01 -10.19 6.20
C LEU A 143 8.81 -9.00 5.24
N PHE A 144 8.75 -7.77 5.78
CA PHE A 144 8.67 -6.54 4.98
C PHE A 144 9.80 -5.61 5.35
#